data_d015336ad8c7a530e9b2e08a0b9fcfdf
#
_entry.id   d015336ad8c7a530e9b2e08a0b9fcfdf
#
_cell.length_a   1.000
_cell.length_b   1.000
_cell.length_c   1.000
_cell.angle_alpha   90.00
_cell.angle_beta   90.00
_cell.angle_gamma   90.00
#
_symmetry.space_group_name_H-M   'P 1'
#
loop_
_entity.id
_entity.type
_entity.pdbx_description
1 polymer ?
#
loop_
_entity_poly.entity_id
_entity_poly.type
_entity_poly.pdbx_seq_one_letter_code
_entity_poly.pdbx_strand_id
1 'polypeptide(L)'
;DGINDAPVLAGADVSLALADGAALAQRAADFVVTGGALRRIPQAIALARRSRRIVRQNLGWAIGYNLLALPLAASGQVTPWIAAIGMALSSLLVTLNALRLTRMSAPRELSVHTSPANDAAVYTLPS
;
A
#
# COMPACT_ATOMS: atom_id res chain seq x y z
N ASP A 1 10.13 -10.36 24.69
CA ASP A 1 11.28 -11.15 24.21
C ASP A 1 11.20 -11.50 22.71
N GLY A 2 10.06 -11.85 22.18
CA GLY A 2 9.83 -12.01 20.74
C GLY A 2 10.47 -13.22 20.05
N ILE A 3 11.38 -13.94 20.68
CA ILE A 3 12.04 -15.14 20.07
C ILE A 3 11.04 -16.29 19.93
N ASN A 4 10.20 -16.49 20.93
CA ASN A 4 9.18 -17.55 20.94
C ASN A 4 7.99 -17.22 20.01
N ASP A 5 7.89 -15.99 19.56
CA ASP A 5 6.79 -15.52 18.71
C ASP A 5 7.07 -15.77 17.21
N ALA A 6 8.30 -16.08 16.84
CA ALA A 6 8.68 -16.28 15.45
C ALA A 6 7.83 -17.33 14.71
N PRO A 7 7.50 -18.51 15.28
CA PRO A 7 6.63 -19.50 14.63
C PRO A 7 5.20 -18.99 14.44
N VAL A 8 4.69 -18.20 15.42
CA VAL A 8 3.34 -17.63 15.36
C VAL A 8 3.28 -16.52 14.29
N LEU A 9 4.33 -15.70 14.19
CA LEU A 9 4.43 -14.67 13.18
C LEU A 9 4.50 -15.26 11.77
N ALA A 10 5.28 -16.32 11.59
CA ALA A 10 5.40 -17.02 10.31
C ALA A 10 4.12 -17.74 9.87
N GLY A 11 3.27 -18.16 10.81
CA GLY A 11 1.98 -18.83 10.54
C GLY A 11 0.79 -17.89 10.41
N ALA A 12 0.95 -16.59 10.61
CA ALA A 12 -0.11 -15.62 10.51
C ALA A 12 -0.35 -15.18 9.05
N ASP A 13 -1.60 -14.82 8.70
CA ASP A 13 -1.92 -14.24 7.38
C ASP A 13 -1.19 -12.92 7.12
N VAL A 14 -0.96 -12.14 8.17
CA VAL A 14 -0.17 -10.90 8.17
C VAL A 14 0.45 -10.73 9.54
N SER A 15 1.74 -10.52 9.59
CA SER A 15 2.50 -10.36 10.81
C SER A 15 3.27 -9.04 10.86
N LEU A 16 3.33 -8.45 12.07
CA LEU A 16 4.07 -7.22 12.32
C LEU A 16 5.01 -7.43 13.52
N ALA A 17 6.28 -7.10 13.35
CA ALA A 17 7.24 -7.05 14.44
C ALA A 17 7.63 -5.59 14.73
N LEU A 18 8.04 -5.33 15.98
CA LEU A 18 8.62 -4.05 16.37
C LEU A 18 10.13 -4.06 16.06
N ALA A 19 10.67 -2.93 15.64
CA ALA A 19 12.10 -2.80 15.36
C ALA A 19 12.97 -3.01 16.60
N ASP A 20 12.42 -2.75 17.80
CA ASP A 20 13.09 -2.98 19.08
C ASP A 20 12.95 -4.44 19.56
N GLY A 21 12.24 -5.29 18.81
CA GLY A 21 12.06 -6.71 19.12
C GLY A 21 13.24 -7.58 18.69
N ALA A 22 13.17 -8.86 19.04
CA ALA A 22 14.21 -9.84 18.68
C ALA A 22 14.41 -9.92 17.15
N ALA A 23 15.66 -10.01 16.71
CA ALA A 23 16.02 -10.11 15.30
C ALA A 23 15.34 -11.30 14.58
N LEU A 24 15.10 -12.39 15.30
CA LEU A 24 14.39 -13.56 14.77
C LEU A 24 12.91 -13.25 14.49
N ALA A 25 12.24 -12.52 15.37
CA ALA A 25 10.86 -12.08 15.18
C ALA A 25 10.74 -11.10 13.99
N GLN A 26 11.72 -10.19 13.83
CA GLN A 26 11.75 -9.28 12.70
C GLN A 26 11.91 -9.99 11.35
N ARG A 27 12.71 -11.08 11.32
CA ARG A 27 12.89 -11.88 10.10
C ARG A 27 11.68 -12.75 9.77
N ALA A 28 10.89 -13.12 10.76
CA ALA A 28 9.69 -13.93 10.59
C ALA A 28 8.44 -13.10 10.26
N ALA A 29 8.50 -11.77 10.44
CA ALA A 29 7.38 -10.87 10.22
C ALA A 29 7.35 -10.31 8.79
N ASP A 30 6.14 -10.12 8.25
CA ASP A 30 5.93 -9.48 6.94
C ASP A 30 6.27 -7.98 6.97
N PHE A 31 6.07 -7.33 8.13
CA PHE A 31 6.32 -5.90 8.32
C PHE A 31 7.08 -5.65 9.62
N VAL A 32 8.02 -4.71 9.55
CA VAL A 32 8.72 -4.21 10.73
C VAL A 32 8.31 -2.77 11.00
N VAL A 33 7.81 -2.52 12.22
CA VAL A 33 7.34 -1.20 12.66
C VAL A 33 8.46 -0.51 13.42
N THR A 34 8.96 0.61 12.87
CA THR A 34 10.07 1.39 13.45
C THR A 34 9.58 2.61 14.21
N GLY A 35 10.38 3.07 15.17
CA GLY A 35 10.26 4.38 15.79
C GLY A 35 8.94 4.68 16.52
N GLY A 36 8.42 3.78 17.33
CA GLY A 36 7.21 4.04 18.13
C GLY A 36 5.92 4.20 17.30
N ALA A 37 5.94 3.80 16.04
CA ALA A 37 4.86 4.00 15.07
C ALA A 37 3.64 3.08 15.28
N LEU A 38 3.46 2.51 16.48
CA LEU A 38 2.26 1.71 16.83
C LEU A 38 0.95 2.45 16.52
N ARG A 39 0.93 3.77 16.70
CA ARG A 39 -0.22 4.61 16.35
C ARG A 39 -0.54 4.64 14.86
N ARG A 40 0.40 4.22 13.99
CA ARG A 40 0.20 4.17 12.54
C ARG A 40 -0.40 2.85 12.07
N ILE A 41 -0.38 1.81 12.90
CA ILE A 41 -0.96 0.50 12.55
C ILE A 41 -2.45 0.62 12.16
N PRO A 42 -3.32 1.30 12.92
CA PRO A 42 -4.71 1.49 12.52
C PRO A 42 -4.86 2.21 11.18
N GLN A 43 -3.98 3.19 10.92
CA GLN A 43 -3.98 3.92 9.64
C GLN A 43 -3.56 3.03 8.48
N ALA A 44 -2.54 2.18 8.67
CA ALA A 44 -2.10 1.20 7.68
C ALA A 44 -3.22 0.18 7.36
N ILE A 45 -3.91 -0.33 8.38
CA ILE A 45 -5.06 -1.23 8.22
C ILE A 45 -6.20 -0.55 7.46
N ALA A 46 -6.51 0.70 7.80
CA ALA A 46 -7.56 1.47 7.12
C ALA A 46 -7.20 1.69 5.64
N LEU A 47 -5.94 2.01 5.35
CA LEU A 47 -5.44 2.16 3.99
C LEU A 47 -5.50 0.84 3.21
N ALA A 48 -5.07 -0.27 3.82
CA ALA A 48 -5.12 -1.60 3.20
C ALA A 48 -6.57 -2.01 2.86
N ARG A 49 -7.52 -1.80 3.77
CA ARG A 49 -8.95 -2.07 3.53
C ARG A 49 -9.50 -1.23 2.39
N ARG A 50 -9.08 0.02 2.30
CA ARG A 50 -9.49 0.92 1.23
C ARG A 50 -8.88 0.51 -0.11
N SER A 51 -7.59 0.17 -0.15
CA SER A 51 -6.91 -0.36 -1.32
C SER A 51 -7.61 -1.60 -1.86
N ARG A 52 -7.93 -2.55 -0.98
CA ARG A 52 -8.69 -3.75 -1.34
C ARG A 52 -10.05 -3.43 -1.96
N ARG A 53 -10.76 -2.42 -1.44
CA ARG A 53 -12.04 -1.97 -2.02
C ARG A 53 -11.86 -1.43 -3.44
N ILE A 54 -10.84 -0.58 -3.67
CA ILE A 54 -10.56 0.00 -4.99
C ILE A 54 -10.14 -1.09 -5.98
N VAL A 55 -9.28 -2.03 -5.58
CA VAL A 55 -8.90 -3.18 -6.42
C VAL A 55 -10.13 -3.99 -6.82
N ARG A 56 -11.02 -4.30 -5.87
CA ARG A 56 -12.27 -5.04 -6.17
C ARG A 56 -13.20 -4.25 -7.10
N GLN A 57 -13.29 -2.94 -6.96
CA GLN A 57 -14.05 -2.09 -7.86
C GLN A 57 -13.45 -2.11 -9.27
N ASN A 58 -12.15 -1.96 -9.40
CA ASN A 58 -11.46 -1.99 -10.68
C ASN A 58 -11.61 -3.36 -11.37
N LEU A 59 -11.47 -4.44 -10.61
CA LEU A 59 -11.65 -5.79 -11.11
C LEU A 59 -13.10 -6.03 -11.56
N GLY A 60 -14.08 -5.60 -10.74
CA GLY A 60 -15.50 -5.69 -11.08
C GLY A 60 -15.83 -4.90 -12.35
N TRP A 61 -15.27 -3.70 -12.50
CA TRP A 61 -15.42 -2.89 -13.69
C TRP A 61 -14.81 -3.57 -14.93
N ALA A 62 -13.58 -4.10 -14.80
CA ALA A 62 -12.90 -4.78 -15.90
C ALA A 62 -13.66 -6.04 -16.38
N ILE A 63 -14.14 -6.85 -15.43
CA ILE A 63 -14.96 -8.04 -15.74
C ILE A 63 -16.28 -7.62 -16.39
N GLY A 64 -16.99 -6.66 -15.82
CA GLY A 64 -18.27 -6.17 -16.37
C GLY A 64 -18.13 -5.62 -17.77
N TYR A 65 -17.10 -4.81 -18.01
CA TYR A 65 -16.80 -4.29 -19.33
C TYR A 65 -16.53 -5.41 -20.35
N ASN A 66 -15.70 -6.39 -19.99
CA ASN A 66 -15.38 -7.51 -20.90
C ASN A 66 -16.60 -8.40 -21.17
N LEU A 67 -17.45 -8.66 -20.16
CA LEU A 67 -18.67 -9.45 -20.34
C LEU A 67 -19.67 -8.79 -21.29
N LEU A 68 -19.70 -7.47 -21.37
CA LEU A 68 -20.55 -6.72 -22.28
C LEU A 68 -19.87 -6.53 -23.65
N ALA A 69 -18.60 -6.18 -23.66
CA ALA A 69 -17.87 -5.83 -24.87
C ALA A 69 -17.60 -7.05 -25.79
N LEU A 70 -17.27 -8.22 -25.21
CA LEU A 70 -16.96 -9.42 -25.99
C LEU A 70 -18.15 -9.94 -26.82
N PRO A 71 -19.35 -10.15 -26.26
CA PRO A 71 -20.50 -10.57 -27.05
C PRO A 71 -20.88 -9.54 -28.13
N LEU A 72 -20.79 -8.26 -27.78
CA LEU A 72 -21.10 -7.19 -28.70
C LEU A 72 -20.10 -7.12 -29.87
N ALA A 73 -18.83 -7.34 -29.60
CA ALA A 73 -17.80 -7.45 -30.62
C ALA A 73 -17.99 -8.71 -31.50
N ALA A 74 -18.33 -9.84 -30.88
CA ALA A 74 -18.59 -11.10 -31.59
C ALA A 74 -19.82 -11.02 -32.53
N SER A 75 -20.81 -10.18 -32.20
CA SER A 75 -21.97 -9.94 -33.06
C SER A 75 -21.67 -9.05 -34.26
N GLY A 76 -20.44 -8.57 -34.43
CA GLY A 76 -20.03 -7.71 -35.54
C GLY A 76 -20.56 -6.27 -35.52
N GLN A 77 -21.22 -5.88 -34.41
CA GLN A 77 -21.81 -4.55 -34.28
C GLN A 77 -20.79 -3.47 -33.81
N VAL A 78 -19.61 -3.90 -33.37
CA VAL A 78 -18.57 -3.00 -32.88
C VAL A 78 -17.55 -2.71 -33.96
N THR A 79 -17.48 -1.47 -34.38
CA THR A 79 -16.41 -1.02 -35.26
C THR A 79 -15.08 -0.91 -34.49
N PRO A 80 -13.91 -1.07 -35.15
CA PRO A 80 -12.61 -0.94 -34.51
C PRO A 80 -12.44 0.37 -33.72
N TRP A 81 -13.03 1.46 -34.20
CA TRP A 81 -13.00 2.77 -33.56
C TRP A 81 -13.74 2.78 -32.21
N ILE A 82 -14.92 2.20 -32.16
CA ILE A 82 -15.73 2.09 -30.93
C ILE A 82 -14.98 1.22 -29.91
N ALA A 83 -14.37 0.13 -30.36
CA ALA A 83 -13.57 -0.73 -29.49
C ALA A 83 -12.36 0.02 -28.89
N ALA A 84 -11.63 0.78 -29.71
CA ALA A 84 -10.47 1.56 -29.27
C ALA A 84 -10.86 2.63 -28.24
N ILE A 85 -11.94 3.37 -28.48
CA ILE A 85 -12.44 4.39 -27.54
C ILE A 85 -12.89 3.73 -26.22
N GLY A 86 -13.63 2.63 -26.28
CA GLY A 86 -14.09 1.91 -25.10
C GLY A 86 -12.93 1.41 -24.24
N MET A 87 -11.89 0.86 -24.85
CA MET A 87 -10.69 0.40 -24.16
C MET A 87 -9.93 1.57 -23.51
N ALA A 88 -9.77 2.69 -24.22
CA ALA A 88 -9.11 3.88 -23.70
C ALA A 88 -9.87 4.48 -22.49
N LEU A 89 -11.20 4.58 -22.58
CA LEU A 89 -12.04 5.08 -21.48
C LEU A 89 -12.00 4.15 -20.26
N SER A 90 -12.06 2.83 -20.47
CA SER A 90 -11.95 1.85 -19.39
C SER A 90 -10.62 1.96 -18.66
N SER A 91 -9.52 2.05 -19.41
CA SER A 91 -8.18 2.24 -18.85
C SER A 91 -8.06 3.55 -18.07
N LEU A 92 -8.60 4.63 -18.59
CA LEU A 92 -8.61 5.95 -17.94
C LEU A 92 -9.39 5.91 -16.62
N LEU A 93 -10.57 5.30 -16.61
CA LEU A 93 -11.40 5.16 -15.40
C LEU A 93 -10.69 4.38 -14.30
N VAL A 94 -10.07 3.24 -14.65
CA VAL A 94 -9.30 2.43 -13.70
C VAL A 94 -8.12 3.21 -13.15
N THR A 95 -7.39 3.93 -14.00
CA THR A 95 -6.24 4.76 -13.62
C THR A 95 -6.67 5.89 -12.68
N LEU A 96 -7.72 6.62 -13.03
CA LEU A 96 -8.25 7.71 -12.19
C LEU A 96 -8.74 7.20 -10.84
N ASN A 97 -9.35 6.01 -10.80
CA ASN A 97 -9.78 5.41 -9.55
C ASN A 97 -8.58 4.97 -8.68
N ALA A 98 -7.52 4.46 -9.30
CA ALA A 98 -6.28 4.11 -8.61
C ALA A 98 -5.55 5.35 -8.06
N LEU A 99 -5.55 6.47 -8.80
CA LEU A 99 -4.97 7.74 -8.35
C LEU A 99 -5.63 8.33 -7.09
N ARG A 100 -6.85 7.91 -6.76
CA ARG A 100 -7.48 8.28 -5.48
C ARG A 100 -6.70 7.74 -4.27
N LEU A 101 -5.96 6.63 -4.43
CA LEU A 101 -5.10 6.10 -3.37
C LEU A 101 -3.87 6.97 -3.14
N THR A 102 -3.21 7.41 -4.20
CA THR A 102 -1.97 8.20 -4.10
C THR A 102 -2.18 9.55 -3.45
N ARG A 103 -3.31 10.22 -3.75
CA ARG A 103 -3.65 11.51 -3.16
C ARG A 103 -3.88 11.46 -1.65
N MET A 104 -4.15 10.29 -1.11
CA MET A 104 -4.42 10.08 0.33
C MET A 104 -3.23 9.49 1.07
N SER A 105 -2.29 8.91 0.34
CA SER A 105 -1.06 8.33 0.86
C SER A 105 0.11 9.32 0.80
N ALA A 106 -0.14 10.58 0.40
CA ALA A 106 0.90 11.61 0.50
C ALA A 106 1.41 11.61 1.94
N PRO A 107 2.68 11.27 2.19
CA PRO A 107 3.24 11.33 3.51
C PRO A 107 3.07 12.79 3.96
N ARG A 108 2.32 13.01 5.03
CA ARG A 108 2.44 14.25 5.77
C ARG A 108 3.89 14.26 6.19
N GLU A 109 4.69 15.06 5.52
CA GLU A 109 6.11 15.21 5.79
C GLU A 109 6.25 15.26 7.31
N LEU A 110 6.92 14.23 7.85
CA LEU A 110 7.46 14.32 9.18
C LEU A 110 8.43 15.49 9.09
N SER A 111 8.02 16.66 9.59
CA SER A 111 8.97 17.64 10.04
C SER A 111 9.84 16.90 11.06
N VAL A 112 10.98 16.41 10.58
CA VAL A 112 12.08 16.01 11.42
C VAL A 112 12.42 17.29 12.18
N HIS A 113 11.87 17.39 13.37
CA HIS A 113 12.30 18.40 14.33
C HIS A 113 13.72 17.97 14.73
N THR A 114 14.69 18.34 13.91
CA THR A 114 16.09 18.33 14.28
C THR A 114 16.19 19.33 15.44
N SER A 115 16.13 18.81 16.65
CA SER A 115 16.39 19.60 17.85
C SER A 115 17.83 20.11 17.71
N PRO A 116 18.07 21.44 17.68
CA PRO A 116 19.41 22.00 17.53
C PRO A 116 20.33 21.69 18.72
N ALA A 117 19.85 20.99 19.73
CA ALA A 117 20.61 20.64 20.92
C ALA A 117 21.59 19.46 20.73
N ASN A 118 21.50 18.73 19.61
CA ASN A 118 22.36 17.56 19.38
C ASN A 118 23.61 17.84 18.51
N ASP A 119 23.67 18.99 17.85
CA ASP A 119 24.82 19.34 17.02
C ASP A 119 26.01 19.89 17.85
N ALA A 120 25.78 20.29 19.11
CA ALA A 120 26.84 20.81 19.98
C ALA A 120 27.65 19.71 20.69
N ALA A 121 27.17 18.46 20.73
CA ALA A 121 27.81 17.38 21.49
C ALA A 121 28.84 16.57 20.70
N VAL A 122 28.99 16.81 19.39
CA VAL A 122 29.84 15.96 18.51
C VAL A 122 31.26 16.52 18.37
N TYR A 123 31.55 17.75 18.83
CA TYR A 123 32.83 18.42 18.57
C TYR A 123 33.71 18.65 19.80
N THR A 124 33.45 18.03 20.94
CA THR A 124 34.41 18.09 22.07
C THR A 124 35.18 16.78 22.18
N LEU A 125 36.22 16.64 21.35
CA LEU A 125 37.28 15.69 21.61
C LEU A 125 38.27 16.36 22.60
N PRO A 126 38.58 15.75 23.74
CA PRO A 126 39.67 16.26 24.59
C PRO A 126 41.01 15.96 23.94
N SER A 127 41.86 16.97 23.92
CA SER A 127 43.27 16.90 23.58
C SER A 127 44.09 16.12 24.61
#